data_e8dc53b2595aebc0e6236d3e300b221e
#
_entry.id   e8dc53b2595aebc0e6236d3e300b221e
#
_cell.length_a   1.000
_cell.length_b   1.000
_cell.length_c   1.000
_cell.angle_alpha   90.00
_cell.angle_beta   90.00
_cell.angle_gamma   90.00
#
_symmetry.space_group_name_H-M   'P 1'
#
loop_
_entity.id
_entity.type
_entity.pdbx_description
1 polymer ?
#
loop_
_entity_poly.entity_id
_entity_poly.type
_entity_poly.pdbx_seq_one_letter_code
_entity_poly.pdbx_strand_id
1 'polypeptide(L)'
;MLLPFALLLAGTAFSPVDSTHCVAAAAFLRTDRHMIAEIEGDTVSDWRTGKRLAGCRITAAGATDIGVPKEAARLYDRLRAAGFSRTPDPRDSPNEGSLRFRMAQADCLFNVNSEAMLFTDAESRVNDKLVVPGNAIRYQVFVMCLPALPAKP
;
A
#
# COMPACT_ATOMS: atom_id res chain seq x y z
N MET A 1 15.77 23.35 -53.49
CA MET A 1 15.16 22.09 -53.08
C MET A 1 15.41 21.93 -51.58
N LEU A 2 14.47 22.36 -50.74
CA LEU A 2 14.57 22.38 -49.28
C LEU A 2 13.77 21.19 -48.72
N LEU A 3 14.46 20.24 -48.12
CA LEU A 3 13.79 19.11 -47.41
C LEU A 3 13.34 19.60 -46.01
N PRO A 4 12.07 19.30 -45.63
CA PRO A 4 11.64 19.59 -44.26
C PRO A 4 12.18 18.51 -43.31
N PHE A 5 12.89 18.94 -42.27
CA PHE A 5 13.27 18.11 -41.15
C PHE A 5 12.06 17.88 -40.27
N ALA A 6 11.48 16.68 -40.33
CA ALA A 6 10.42 16.27 -39.41
C ALA A 6 11.03 15.94 -38.03
N LEU A 7 10.81 16.81 -37.06
CA LEU A 7 11.17 16.58 -35.66
C LEU A 7 10.20 15.55 -35.10
N LEU A 8 10.64 14.30 -34.96
CA LEU A 8 9.92 13.26 -34.22
C LEU A 8 10.04 13.59 -32.71
N LEU A 9 9.01 14.21 -32.17
CA LEU A 9 8.78 14.30 -30.74
C LEU A 9 8.49 12.88 -30.22
N ALA A 10 9.50 12.22 -29.67
CA ALA A 10 9.31 11.00 -28.90
C ALA A 10 8.54 11.37 -27.62
N GLY A 11 7.23 11.25 -27.66
CA GLY A 11 6.37 11.35 -26.48
C GLY A 11 6.79 10.27 -25.50
N THR A 12 7.30 10.65 -24.32
CA THR A 12 7.48 9.75 -23.20
C THR A 12 6.09 9.22 -22.85
N ALA A 13 5.84 7.94 -23.16
CA ALA A 13 4.63 7.26 -22.75
C ALA A 13 4.64 7.21 -21.22
N PHE A 14 3.86 8.08 -20.59
CA PHE A 14 3.55 8.02 -19.18
C PHE A 14 2.80 6.70 -18.96
N SER A 15 3.41 5.73 -18.29
CA SER A 15 2.68 4.52 -17.88
C SER A 15 1.55 4.96 -16.97
N PRO A 16 0.28 4.64 -17.31
CA PRO A 16 -0.83 5.05 -16.47
C PRO A 16 -0.67 4.42 -15.08
N VAL A 17 -0.81 5.24 -14.05
CA VAL A 17 -0.91 4.77 -12.66
C VAL A 17 -2.22 3.98 -12.51
N ASP A 18 -2.18 2.85 -11.82
CA ASP A 18 -3.35 2.00 -11.65
C ASP A 18 -3.74 1.86 -10.18
N SER A 19 -4.68 2.70 -9.75
CA SER A 19 -5.20 2.69 -8.39
C SER A 19 -6.09 1.48 -8.08
N THR A 20 -6.52 0.71 -9.09
CA THR A 20 -7.43 -0.44 -8.90
C THR A 20 -6.80 -1.55 -8.07
N HIS A 21 -5.47 -1.70 -8.13
CA HIS A 21 -4.73 -2.67 -7.33
C HIS A 21 -4.83 -2.44 -5.81
N CYS A 22 -5.15 -1.22 -5.37
CA CYS A 22 -5.28 -0.88 -3.96
C CYS A 22 -6.70 -1.02 -3.39
N VAL A 23 -7.72 -1.24 -4.23
CA VAL A 23 -9.14 -1.19 -3.81
C VAL A 23 -9.44 -2.21 -2.72
N ALA A 24 -9.00 -3.46 -2.88
CA ALA A 24 -9.28 -4.52 -1.90
C ALA A 24 -8.58 -4.24 -0.55
N ALA A 25 -7.33 -3.80 -0.58
CA ALA A 25 -6.58 -3.47 0.63
C ALA A 25 -7.17 -2.26 1.35
N ALA A 26 -7.54 -1.21 0.62
CA ALA A 26 -8.16 -0.02 1.21
C ALA A 26 -9.56 -0.33 1.78
N ALA A 27 -10.36 -1.15 1.10
CA ALA A 27 -11.65 -1.59 1.62
C ALA A 27 -11.47 -2.34 2.95
N PHE A 28 -10.52 -3.27 3.03
CA PHE A 28 -10.21 -3.99 4.26
C PHE A 28 -9.80 -3.03 5.40
N LEU A 29 -8.88 -2.09 5.14
CA LEU A 29 -8.44 -1.13 6.14
C LEU A 29 -9.59 -0.25 6.65
N ARG A 30 -10.48 0.19 5.77
CA ARG A 30 -11.63 1.04 6.13
C ARG A 30 -12.72 0.28 6.88
N THR A 31 -13.08 -0.92 6.40
CA THR A 31 -14.26 -1.64 6.91
C THR A 31 -13.94 -2.58 8.06
N ASP A 32 -12.85 -3.32 8.00
CA ASP A 32 -12.44 -4.28 9.04
C ASP A 32 -11.61 -3.60 10.14
N ARG A 33 -10.74 -2.66 9.77
CA ARG A 33 -9.86 -1.97 10.72
C ARG A 33 -10.33 -0.58 11.14
N HIS A 34 -11.42 -0.08 10.54
CA HIS A 34 -11.98 1.25 10.82
C HIS A 34 -10.96 2.39 10.70
N MET A 35 -10.02 2.25 9.77
CA MET A 35 -9.00 3.25 9.53
C MET A 35 -9.48 4.33 8.55
N ILE A 36 -8.93 5.53 8.70
CA ILE A 36 -8.99 6.56 7.66
C ILE A 36 -7.92 6.20 6.63
N ALA A 37 -8.29 6.04 5.37
CA ALA A 37 -7.36 5.61 4.33
C ALA A 37 -7.57 6.37 3.03
N GLU A 38 -6.48 6.75 2.37
CA GLU A 38 -6.44 7.39 1.05
C GLU A 38 -5.65 6.52 0.07
N ILE A 39 -6.12 6.44 -1.18
CA ILE A 39 -5.46 5.73 -2.28
C ILE A 39 -4.86 6.76 -3.22
N GLU A 40 -3.62 6.54 -3.62
CA GLU A 40 -2.96 7.30 -4.68
C GLU A 40 -2.39 6.34 -5.71
N GLY A 41 -2.62 6.63 -7.00
CA GLY A 41 -1.92 5.93 -8.08
C GLY A 41 -0.44 6.32 -8.07
N ASP A 42 0.44 5.36 -8.31
CA ASP A 42 1.89 5.60 -8.28
C ASP A 42 2.63 4.62 -9.20
N THR A 43 3.85 5.02 -9.56
CA THR A 43 4.82 4.08 -10.14
C THR A 43 5.66 3.50 -9.01
N VAL A 44 5.36 2.27 -8.66
CA VAL A 44 5.95 1.56 -7.52
C VAL A 44 7.16 0.74 -7.98
N SER A 45 8.23 0.75 -7.19
CA SER A 45 9.35 -0.16 -7.39
C SER A 45 8.93 -1.57 -6.97
N ASP A 46 8.91 -2.48 -7.92
CA ASP A 46 8.55 -3.88 -7.67
C ASP A 46 9.67 -4.58 -6.88
N TRP A 47 9.41 -4.88 -5.63
CA TRP A 47 10.36 -5.59 -4.75
C TRP A 47 10.70 -7.01 -5.23
N ARG A 48 9.92 -7.58 -6.15
CA ARG A 48 10.09 -8.95 -6.70
C ARG A 48 11.05 -8.98 -7.88
N THR A 49 11.02 -7.94 -8.71
CA THR A 49 11.75 -7.89 -9.99
C THR A 49 12.75 -6.73 -10.09
N GLY A 50 12.67 -5.75 -9.18
CA GLY A 50 13.45 -4.52 -9.22
C GLY A 50 13.02 -3.52 -10.31
N LYS A 51 11.93 -3.80 -11.04
CA LYS A 51 11.38 -2.91 -12.07
C LYS A 51 10.42 -1.89 -11.46
N ARG A 52 10.20 -0.80 -12.16
CA ARG A 52 9.14 0.16 -11.84
C ARG A 52 7.89 -0.22 -12.62
N LEU A 53 6.78 -0.40 -11.91
CA LEU A 53 5.49 -0.79 -12.48
C LEU A 53 4.42 0.21 -12.09
N ALA A 54 3.41 0.34 -12.94
CA ALA A 54 2.17 1.03 -12.58
C ALA A 54 1.52 0.28 -11.41
N GLY A 55 1.19 1.01 -10.37
CA GLY A 55 0.60 0.48 -9.16
C GLY A 55 -0.04 1.60 -8.36
N CYS A 56 -0.18 1.38 -7.08
CA CYS A 56 -0.75 2.36 -6.16
C CYS A 56 -0.21 2.19 -4.76
N ARG A 57 -0.44 3.22 -3.96
CA ARG A 57 -0.17 3.20 -2.53
C ARG A 57 -1.40 3.58 -1.74
N ILE A 58 -1.47 3.09 -0.51
CA ILE A 58 -2.48 3.48 0.47
C ILE A 58 -1.75 4.07 1.66
N THR A 59 -2.19 5.22 2.09
CA THR A 59 -1.80 5.81 3.36
C THR A 59 -3.00 5.73 4.29
N ALA A 60 -2.84 5.10 5.45
CA ALA A 60 -3.92 4.91 6.40
C ALA A 60 -3.49 5.23 7.82
N ALA A 61 -4.40 5.83 8.60
CA ALA A 61 -4.22 6.12 10.00
C ALA A 61 -5.31 5.46 10.84
N GLY A 62 -4.93 4.89 11.96
CA GLY A 62 -5.81 4.25 12.93
C GLY A 62 -5.41 4.54 14.36
N ALA A 63 -6.23 4.07 15.30
CA ALA A 63 -5.97 4.17 16.73
C ALA A 63 -6.02 2.77 17.36
N THR A 64 -5.15 2.52 18.33
CA THR A 64 -5.08 1.24 19.05
C THR A 64 -4.81 1.46 20.54
N ASP A 65 -5.41 0.65 21.39
CA ASP A 65 -5.21 0.62 22.85
C ASP A 65 -4.29 -0.52 23.32
N ILE A 66 -3.85 -1.39 22.39
CA ILE A 66 -3.02 -2.56 22.70
C ILE A 66 -1.55 -2.39 22.31
N GLY A 67 -1.20 -1.24 21.74
CA GLY A 67 0.14 -0.94 21.23
C GLY A 67 0.38 -1.45 19.81
N VAL A 68 1.24 -0.74 19.10
CA VAL A 68 1.48 -0.94 17.65
C VAL A 68 1.98 -2.33 17.30
N PRO A 69 2.91 -2.98 18.01
CA PRO A 69 3.35 -4.33 17.68
C PRO A 69 2.23 -5.37 17.74
N LYS A 70 1.36 -5.28 18.75
CA LYS A 70 0.19 -6.17 18.89
C LYS A 70 -0.86 -5.85 17.82
N GLU A 71 -1.04 -4.57 17.49
CA GLU A 71 -1.96 -4.16 16.44
C GLU A 71 -1.49 -4.63 15.05
N ALA A 72 -0.19 -4.59 14.77
CA ALA A 72 0.40 -5.16 13.56
C ALA A 72 0.11 -6.67 13.45
N ALA A 73 0.34 -7.43 14.51
CA ALA A 73 0.03 -8.86 14.54
C ALA A 73 -1.48 -9.11 14.32
N ARG A 74 -2.35 -8.34 14.98
CA ARG A 74 -3.81 -8.41 14.79
C ARG A 74 -4.21 -8.09 13.35
N LEU A 75 -3.62 -7.06 12.73
CA LEU A 75 -3.87 -6.70 11.34
C LEU A 75 -3.60 -7.89 10.41
N TYR A 76 -2.46 -8.54 10.58
CA TYR A 76 -2.08 -9.67 9.73
C TYR A 76 -2.95 -10.91 9.96
N ASP A 77 -3.33 -11.20 11.19
CA ASP A 77 -4.26 -12.29 11.48
C ASP A 77 -5.64 -12.03 10.86
N ARG A 78 -6.10 -10.78 10.88
CA ARG A 78 -7.37 -10.39 10.26
C ARG A 78 -7.32 -10.45 8.73
N LEU A 79 -6.21 -10.09 8.10
CA LEU A 79 -6.01 -10.27 6.66
C LEU A 79 -6.13 -11.75 6.26
N ARG A 80 -5.51 -12.65 7.02
CA ARG A 80 -5.61 -14.10 6.81
C ARG A 80 -7.04 -14.61 7.01
N ALA A 81 -7.69 -14.18 8.07
CA ALA A 81 -9.08 -14.54 8.37
C ALA A 81 -10.06 -14.04 7.29
N ALA A 82 -9.75 -12.93 6.64
CA ALA A 82 -10.50 -12.40 5.49
C ALA A 82 -10.24 -13.17 4.18
N GLY A 83 -9.40 -14.20 4.21
CA GLY A 83 -9.12 -15.07 3.07
C GLY A 83 -8.01 -14.59 2.14
N PHE A 84 -7.25 -13.56 2.51
CA PHE A 84 -6.11 -13.13 1.74
C PHE A 84 -4.89 -14.03 2.00
N SER A 85 -4.18 -14.38 0.94
CA SER A 85 -3.03 -15.28 1.02
C SER A 85 -1.75 -14.49 1.24
N ARG A 86 -0.88 -14.97 2.13
CA ARG A 86 0.48 -14.46 2.20
C ARG A 86 1.27 -14.87 0.95
N THR A 87 1.99 -13.93 0.39
CA THR A 87 3.01 -14.26 -0.62
C THR A 87 4.27 -14.75 0.09
N PRO A 88 4.89 -15.86 -0.34
CA PRO A 88 6.13 -16.32 0.26
C PRO A 88 7.26 -15.36 -0.11
N ASP A 89 7.79 -14.65 0.87
CA ASP A 89 8.95 -13.79 0.70
C ASP A 89 9.83 -13.90 1.96
N PRO A 90 11.11 -14.28 1.82
CA PRO A 90 12.02 -14.42 2.97
C PRO A 90 12.29 -13.10 3.71
N ARG A 91 11.93 -11.96 3.10
CA ARG A 91 12.06 -10.63 3.71
C ARG A 91 10.83 -10.21 4.52
N ASP A 92 9.81 -11.07 4.60
CA ASP A 92 8.67 -10.79 5.46
C ASP A 92 9.11 -10.74 6.92
N SER A 93 8.77 -9.66 7.60
CA SER A 93 9.13 -9.39 8.98
C SER A 93 7.88 -9.04 9.80
N PRO A 94 7.06 -10.05 10.16
CA PRO A 94 5.79 -9.80 10.86
C PRO A 94 5.98 -9.07 12.19
N ASN A 95 7.06 -9.37 12.91
CA ASN A 95 7.37 -8.73 14.19
C ASN A 95 7.82 -7.26 14.03
N GLU A 96 8.28 -6.89 12.84
CA GLU A 96 8.67 -5.52 12.49
C GLU A 96 7.56 -4.78 11.74
N GLY A 97 6.40 -5.39 11.58
CA GLY A 97 5.26 -4.77 10.94
C GLY A 97 5.31 -4.72 9.40
N SER A 98 6.05 -5.64 8.76
CA SER A 98 6.15 -5.71 7.30
C SER A 98 5.75 -7.08 6.76
N LEU A 99 4.69 -7.14 5.96
CA LEU A 99 4.18 -8.37 5.36
C LEU A 99 3.60 -8.16 3.96
N ARG A 100 3.64 -9.23 3.17
CA ARG A 100 3.12 -9.24 1.80
C ARG A 100 1.94 -10.18 1.65
N PHE A 101 0.86 -9.64 1.08
CA PHE A 101 -0.37 -10.39 0.83
C PHE A 101 -0.80 -10.32 -0.63
N ARG A 102 -1.33 -11.44 -1.13
CA ARG A 102 -2.11 -11.47 -2.37
C ARG A 102 -3.51 -11.00 -2.04
N MET A 103 -3.89 -9.87 -2.63
CA MET A 103 -5.20 -9.25 -2.46
C MET A 103 -5.91 -9.15 -3.81
N ALA A 104 -6.83 -10.07 -4.08
CA ALA A 104 -7.47 -10.21 -5.39
C ALA A 104 -6.42 -10.34 -6.53
N GLN A 105 -6.34 -9.36 -7.41
CA GLN A 105 -5.44 -9.34 -8.57
C GLN A 105 -4.13 -8.57 -8.30
N ALA A 106 -3.82 -8.30 -7.04
CA ALA A 106 -2.65 -7.51 -6.65
C ALA A 106 -1.81 -8.20 -5.58
N ASP A 107 -0.51 -7.95 -5.60
CA ASP A 107 0.38 -8.25 -4.49
C ASP A 107 0.65 -6.94 -3.73
N CYS A 108 0.33 -6.91 -2.44
CA CYS A 108 0.42 -5.74 -1.60
C CYS A 108 1.42 -5.95 -0.47
N LEU A 109 2.31 -4.97 -0.28
CA LEU A 109 3.24 -4.89 0.86
C LEU A 109 2.64 -3.94 1.89
N PHE A 110 2.36 -4.46 3.09
CA PHE A 110 1.88 -3.70 4.24
C PHE A 110 3.04 -3.37 5.16
N ASN A 111 3.12 -2.11 5.59
CA ASN A 111 4.04 -1.64 6.63
C ASN A 111 3.23 -0.93 7.71
N VAL A 112 3.43 -1.35 8.96
CA VAL A 112 2.76 -0.78 10.13
C VAL A 112 3.79 0.00 10.95
N ASN A 113 3.50 1.27 11.21
CA ASN A 113 4.40 2.19 11.88
C ASN A 113 3.71 2.90 13.05
N SER A 114 4.48 3.27 14.07
CA SER A 114 3.99 4.01 15.23
C SER A 114 3.86 5.51 14.97
N GLU A 115 4.56 6.03 13.95
CA GLU A 115 4.64 7.46 13.67
C GLU A 115 4.46 7.72 12.17
N ALA A 116 4.20 8.97 11.83
CA ALA A 116 4.22 9.44 10.45
C ALA A 116 5.63 9.30 9.87
N MET A 117 5.76 8.66 8.73
CA MET A 117 7.06 8.33 8.12
C MET A 117 7.26 8.89 6.72
N LEU A 118 6.18 9.21 6.03
CA LEU A 118 6.25 9.56 4.61
C LEU A 118 6.30 11.07 4.39
N PHE A 119 5.81 11.85 5.35
CA PHE A 119 5.70 13.31 5.28
C PHE A 119 4.97 13.79 4.02
N THR A 120 3.97 13.03 3.58
CA THR A 120 3.16 13.35 2.40
C THR A 120 1.87 14.07 2.79
N ASP A 121 1.26 14.76 1.81
CA ASP A 121 -0.05 15.40 2.01
C ASP A 121 -1.14 14.37 2.35
N ALA A 122 -1.08 13.16 1.78
CA ALA A 122 -2.00 12.08 2.11
C ALA A 122 -1.87 11.67 3.58
N GLU A 123 -0.64 11.56 4.09
CA GLU A 123 -0.40 11.23 5.49
C GLU A 123 -0.93 12.32 6.43
N SER A 124 -0.73 13.59 6.10
CA SER A 124 -1.33 14.70 6.85
C SER A 124 -2.85 14.62 6.85
N ARG A 125 -3.47 14.44 5.68
CA ARG A 125 -4.94 14.38 5.56
C ARG A 125 -5.59 13.23 6.34
N VAL A 126 -5.00 12.03 6.33
CA VAL A 126 -5.57 10.91 7.09
C VAL A 126 -5.39 11.10 8.59
N ASN A 127 -4.29 11.71 9.01
CA ASN A 127 -4.03 12.03 10.40
C ASN A 127 -4.96 13.13 10.95
N ASP A 128 -5.23 14.15 10.16
CA ASP A 128 -6.13 15.26 10.54
C ASP A 128 -7.58 14.80 10.69
N LYS A 129 -8.00 13.81 9.91
CA LYS A 129 -9.34 13.21 9.98
C LYS A 129 -9.49 12.17 11.10
N LEU A 130 -8.39 11.65 11.63
CA LEU A 130 -8.45 10.63 12.66
C LEU A 130 -8.74 11.21 14.04
N VAL A 131 -9.83 10.77 14.63
CA VAL A 131 -10.13 11.01 16.05
C VAL A 131 -9.54 9.86 16.86
N VAL A 132 -8.57 10.17 17.73
CA VAL A 132 -7.94 9.17 18.61
C VAL A 132 -8.71 9.14 19.93
N PRO A 133 -9.37 8.02 20.30
CA PRO A 133 -10.11 7.93 21.55
C PRO A 133 -9.18 7.89 22.77
N GLY A 134 -9.57 8.55 23.83
CA GLY A 134 -9.04 8.46 25.20
C GLY A 134 -7.61 7.96 25.39
N ASN A 135 -7.47 6.69 25.74
CA ASN A 135 -6.17 6.06 26.02
C ASN A 135 -5.51 5.38 24.81
N ALA A 136 -6.12 5.48 23.64
CA ALA A 136 -5.56 4.90 22.42
C ALA A 136 -4.38 5.74 21.91
N ILE A 137 -3.49 5.09 21.19
CA ILE A 137 -2.41 5.72 20.47
C ILE A 137 -2.63 5.60 18.97
N ARG A 138 -2.15 6.57 18.22
CA ARG A 138 -2.18 6.57 16.76
C ARG A 138 -1.20 5.56 16.21
N TYR A 139 -1.54 4.93 15.09
CA TYR A 139 -0.62 4.16 14.26
C TYR A 139 -0.91 4.37 12.78
N GLN A 140 0.07 4.08 11.96
CA GLN A 140 0.02 4.27 10.52
C GLN A 140 0.13 2.93 9.81
N VAL A 141 -0.58 2.78 8.70
CA VAL A 141 -0.38 1.66 7.77
C VAL A 141 -0.13 2.23 6.38
N PHE A 142 1.03 1.91 5.85
CA PHE A 142 1.39 2.22 4.47
C PHE A 142 1.36 0.95 3.64
N VAL A 143 0.67 0.97 2.50
CA VAL A 143 0.56 -0.19 1.61
C VAL A 143 0.98 0.20 0.21
N MET A 144 1.80 -0.63 -0.41
CA MET A 144 2.12 -0.56 -1.83
C MET A 144 1.56 -1.80 -2.52
N CYS A 145 0.76 -1.60 -3.57
CA CYS A 145 0.18 -2.69 -4.34
C CYS A 145 0.64 -2.65 -5.79
N LEU A 146 0.92 -3.81 -6.33
CA LEU A 146 1.37 -4.06 -7.70
C LEU A 146 0.53 -5.15 -8.33
N PRO A 147 0.46 -5.26 -9.67
CA PRO A 147 -0.16 -6.40 -10.32
C PRO A 147 0.36 -7.72 -9.76
N ALA A 148 -0.53 -8.65 -9.49
CA ALA A 148 -0.17 -9.98 -9.02
C ALA A 148 0.75 -10.68 -10.02
N LEU A 149 1.82 -11.32 -9.55
CA LEU A 149 2.59 -12.20 -10.41
C LEU A 149 1.75 -13.43 -10.76
N PRO A 150 1.84 -13.93 -12.00
CA PRO A 150 1.25 -15.22 -12.36
C PRO A 150 1.71 -16.32 -11.40
N ALA A 151 0.81 -17.26 -11.11
CA ALA A 151 1.22 -18.48 -10.40
C ALA A 151 2.36 -19.15 -11.19
N LYS A 152 3.42 -19.58 -10.51
CA LYS A 152 4.43 -20.42 -11.17
C LYS A 152 3.75 -21.72 -11.61
N PRO A 153 3.98 -22.16 -12.86
CA PRO A 153 3.48 -23.44 -13.35
C PRO A 153 4.04 -24.59 -12.53
#